data_54b86526c9d21e78e372271ed1eb004b
#
_entry.id   54b86526c9d21e78e372271ed1eb004b
#
_cell.length_a   1.000
_cell.length_b   1.000
_cell.length_c   1.000
_cell.angle_alpha   90.00
_cell.angle_beta   90.00
_cell.angle_gamma   90.00
#
_symmetry.space_group_name_H-M   'P 1'
#
loop_
_entity.id
_entity.type
_entity.pdbx_description
1 polymer ?
#
loop_
_entity_poly.entity_id
_entity_poly.type
_entity_poly.pdbx_seq_one_letter_code
_entity_poly.pdbx_strand_id
1 'polypeptide(L)'
;MLNILIIDDNDSFRESFRNLLYQHFPAMHIQEAPDSKGSLEKITRHPPHLMFVDIELAGENGLDLTRKIRSTLHHTTIAILTNYDLPEYRKAAKDSGADYFFSKGGSSMEEVLALVDTVMFERQRRGELEIP
;
A
#
# COMPACT_ATOMS: atom_id res chain seq x y z
N MET A 1 -13.10 -10.41 1.39
CA MET A 1 -11.71 -10.47 1.88
C MET A 1 -10.96 -9.24 1.40
N LEU A 2 -10.30 -8.54 2.29
CA LEU A 2 -9.52 -7.36 1.91
C LEU A 2 -8.25 -7.78 1.18
N ASN A 3 -8.02 -7.18 0.01
CA ASN A 3 -6.82 -7.42 -0.79
C ASN A 3 -5.83 -6.29 -0.57
N ILE A 4 -4.62 -6.64 -0.15
CA ILE A 4 -3.52 -5.69 0.05
C ILE A 4 -2.39 -6.07 -0.90
N LEU A 5 -1.76 -5.05 -1.49
CA LEU A 5 -0.54 -5.23 -2.28
C LEU A 5 0.58 -4.42 -1.65
N ILE A 6 1.71 -5.08 -1.37
CA ILE A 6 2.91 -4.44 -0.83
C ILE A 6 3.95 -4.36 -1.94
N ILE A 7 4.35 -3.14 -2.30
CA ILE A 7 5.35 -2.89 -3.34
C ILE A 7 6.59 -2.30 -2.69
N ASP A 8 7.64 -3.12 -2.59
CA ASP A 8 8.87 -2.75 -1.89
C ASP A 8 9.99 -3.67 -2.38
N ASP A 9 11.14 -3.13 -2.75
CA ASP A 9 12.26 -3.93 -3.23
C ASP A 9 13.11 -4.54 -2.11
N ASN A 10 12.87 -4.14 -0.86
CA ASN A 10 13.53 -4.72 0.30
C ASN A 10 12.79 -5.99 0.75
N ASP A 11 13.34 -7.15 0.40
CA ASP A 11 12.73 -8.45 0.68
C ASP A 11 12.50 -8.67 2.18
N SER A 12 13.46 -8.30 3.01
CA SER A 12 13.37 -8.49 4.47
C SER A 12 12.26 -7.64 5.07
N PHE A 13 12.17 -6.38 4.68
CA PHE A 13 11.11 -5.49 5.16
C PHE A 13 9.75 -6.00 4.70
N ARG A 14 9.63 -6.35 3.42
CA ARG A 14 8.37 -6.80 2.84
C ARG A 14 7.86 -8.06 3.55
N GLU A 15 8.73 -9.02 3.81
CA GLU A 15 8.39 -10.24 4.53
C GLU A 15 7.96 -9.96 5.97
N SER A 16 8.70 -9.14 6.70
CA SER A 16 8.38 -8.78 8.06
C SER A 16 7.04 -8.04 8.14
N PHE A 17 6.79 -7.14 7.21
CA PHE A 17 5.55 -6.37 7.18
C PHE A 17 4.35 -7.27 6.85
N ARG A 18 4.50 -8.15 5.86
CA ARG A 18 3.47 -9.14 5.54
C ARG A 18 3.11 -9.98 6.75
N ASN A 19 4.12 -10.50 7.45
CA ASN A 19 3.91 -11.34 8.63
C ASN A 19 3.18 -10.58 9.73
N LEU A 20 3.52 -9.31 9.94
CA LEU A 20 2.86 -8.47 10.92
C LEU A 20 1.38 -8.27 10.57
N LEU A 21 1.09 -8.00 9.30
CA LEU A 21 -0.28 -7.83 8.84
C LEU A 21 -1.09 -9.11 9.04
N TYR A 22 -0.55 -10.27 8.70
CA TYR A 22 -1.24 -11.54 8.92
C TYR A 22 -1.47 -11.87 10.39
N GLN A 23 -0.56 -11.42 11.24
CA GLN A 23 -0.69 -11.61 12.69
C GLN A 23 -1.91 -10.88 13.25
N HIS A 24 -2.19 -9.68 12.74
CA HIS A 24 -3.31 -8.85 13.17
C HIS A 24 -4.59 -9.09 12.36
N PHE A 25 -4.45 -9.50 11.11
CA PHE A 25 -5.57 -9.66 10.17
C PHE A 25 -5.42 -10.99 9.40
N PRO A 26 -5.66 -12.13 10.04
CA PRO A 26 -5.35 -13.44 9.43
C PRO A 26 -6.21 -13.79 8.21
N ALA A 27 -7.36 -13.16 8.04
CA ALA A 27 -8.27 -13.45 6.92
C ALA A 27 -7.99 -12.59 5.68
N MET A 28 -6.90 -11.84 5.68
CA MET A 28 -6.57 -10.91 4.62
C MET A 28 -5.87 -11.62 3.47
N HIS A 29 -6.03 -11.08 2.25
CA HIS A 29 -5.26 -11.54 1.10
C HIS A 29 -4.15 -10.53 0.81
N ILE A 30 -2.89 -10.96 0.96
CA ILE A 30 -1.74 -10.08 0.77
C ILE A 30 -0.90 -10.57 -0.39
N GLN A 31 -0.68 -9.68 -1.36
CA GLN A 31 0.23 -9.90 -2.46
C GLN A 31 1.46 -9.02 -2.29
N GLU A 32 2.57 -9.44 -2.90
CA GLU A 32 3.84 -8.73 -2.83
C GLU A 32 4.40 -8.53 -4.21
N ALA A 33 5.08 -7.41 -4.42
CA ALA A 33 5.83 -7.14 -5.65
C ALA A 33 7.11 -6.38 -5.31
N PRO A 34 8.26 -6.79 -5.87
CA PRO A 34 9.52 -6.10 -5.61
C PRO A 34 9.73 -4.87 -6.50
N ASP A 35 8.94 -4.72 -7.56
CA ASP A 35 9.13 -3.67 -8.56
C ASP A 35 7.82 -3.26 -9.20
N SER A 36 7.88 -2.25 -10.07
CA SER A 36 6.70 -1.72 -10.75
C SER A 36 6.10 -2.71 -11.74
N LYS A 37 6.92 -3.45 -12.46
CA LYS A 37 6.44 -4.41 -13.46
C LYS A 37 5.61 -5.52 -12.82
N GLY A 38 6.14 -6.13 -11.76
CA GLY A 38 5.43 -7.16 -11.01
C GLY A 38 4.15 -6.64 -10.38
N SER A 39 4.16 -5.39 -9.88
CA SER A 39 2.98 -4.79 -9.29
C SER A 39 1.88 -4.57 -10.31
N LEU A 40 2.21 -4.07 -11.50
CA LEU A 40 1.21 -3.81 -12.54
C LEU A 40 0.52 -5.09 -13.00
N GLU A 41 1.26 -6.20 -13.10
CA GLU A 41 0.69 -7.51 -13.42
C GLU A 41 -0.32 -7.96 -12.36
N LYS A 42 0.02 -7.81 -11.09
CA LYS A 42 -0.84 -8.20 -9.98
C LYS A 42 -2.08 -7.32 -9.86
N ILE A 43 -1.93 -6.02 -10.07
CA ILE A 43 -3.03 -5.07 -10.07
C ILE A 43 -4.05 -5.41 -11.16
N THR A 44 -3.58 -5.81 -12.34
CA THR A 44 -4.46 -6.17 -13.45
C THR A 44 -5.28 -7.42 -13.13
N ARG A 45 -4.67 -8.41 -12.50
CA ARG A 45 -5.34 -9.67 -12.16
C ARG A 45 -6.28 -9.54 -10.95
N HIS A 46 -5.80 -8.85 -9.92
CA HIS A 46 -6.53 -8.71 -8.65
C HIS A 46 -6.35 -7.29 -8.14
N PRO A 47 -7.21 -6.35 -8.56
CA PRO A 47 -7.12 -4.97 -8.08
C PRO A 47 -7.17 -4.92 -6.56
N PRO A 48 -6.17 -4.34 -5.90
CA PRO A 48 -6.14 -4.28 -4.45
C PRO A 48 -7.08 -3.20 -3.91
N HIS A 49 -7.55 -3.41 -2.69
CA HIS A 49 -8.29 -2.37 -1.96
C HIS A 49 -7.32 -1.36 -1.34
N LEU A 50 -6.15 -1.83 -0.94
CA LEU A 50 -5.12 -1.03 -0.27
C LEU A 50 -3.75 -1.42 -0.81
N MET A 51 -2.93 -0.41 -1.11
CA MET A 51 -1.56 -0.61 -1.54
C MET A 51 -0.61 0.13 -0.63
N PHE A 52 0.51 -0.52 -0.30
CA PHE A 52 1.65 0.13 0.33
C PHE A 52 2.78 0.19 -0.69
N VAL A 53 3.29 1.39 -0.96
CA VAL A 53 4.28 1.63 -2.01
C VAL A 53 5.48 2.34 -1.43
N ASP A 54 6.68 1.76 -1.62
CA ASP A 54 7.92 2.46 -1.30
C ASP A 54 8.26 3.40 -2.46
N ILE A 55 8.85 4.55 -2.13
CA ILE A 55 9.32 5.51 -3.13
C ILE A 55 10.50 4.93 -3.89
N GLU A 56 11.44 4.29 -3.18
CA GLU A 56 12.65 3.74 -3.78
C GLU A 56 12.42 2.31 -4.26
N LEU A 57 12.20 2.15 -5.55
CA LEU A 57 12.04 0.86 -6.19
C LEU A 57 13.11 0.64 -7.24
N ALA A 58 13.49 -0.62 -7.44
CA ALA A 58 14.43 -0.96 -8.51
C ALA A 58 13.78 -0.63 -9.87
N GLY A 59 14.44 0.21 -10.65
CA GLY A 59 14.05 0.54 -12.01
C GLY A 59 12.97 1.63 -12.17
N GLU A 60 12.29 2.03 -11.09
CA GLU A 60 11.29 3.09 -11.16
C GLU A 60 11.06 3.71 -9.79
N ASN A 61 10.76 5.01 -9.80
CA ASN A 61 10.36 5.74 -8.60
C ASN A 61 8.93 5.38 -8.21
N GLY A 62 8.69 5.06 -6.94
CA GLY A 62 7.37 4.66 -6.46
C GLY A 62 6.31 5.76 -6.59
N LEU A 63 6.71 7.03 -6.62
CA LEU A 63 5.78 8.14 -6.85
C LEU A 63 5.28 8.15 -8.29
N ASP A 64 6.17 7.86 -9.25
CA ASP A 64 5.78 7.74 -10.66
C ASP A 64 4.84 6.55 -10.85
N LEU A 65 5.12 5.45 -10.19
CA LEU A 65 4.25 4.28 -10.20
C LEU A 65 2.88 4.62 -9.61
N THR A 66 2.84 5.35 -8.50
CA THR A 66 1.59 5.80 -7.86
C THR A 66 0.76 6.63 -8.83
N ARG A 67 1.40 7.53 -9.57
CA ARG A 67 0.71 8.37 -10.56
C ARG A 67 0.09 7.53 -11.67
N LYS A 68 0.83 6.53 -12.16
CA LYS A 68 0.32 5.60 -13.18
C LYS A 68 -0.88 4.80 -12.67
N ILE A 69 -0.76 4.26 -11.46
CA ILE A 69 -1.83 3.46 -10.86
C ILE A 69 -3.08 4.31 -10.64
N ARG A 70 -2.92 5.52 -10.11
CA ARG A 70 -4.05 6.40 -9.83
C ARG A 70 -4.79 6.82 -11.11
N SER A 71 -4.10 6.86 -12.24
CA SER A 71 -4.74 7.22 -13.52
C SER A 71 -5.76 6.18 -13.97
N THR A 72 -5.66 4.94 -13.50
CA THR A 72 -6.58 3.84 -13.86
C THR A 72 -7.41 3.33 -12.68
N LEU A 73 -6.87 3.34 -11.47
CA LEU A 73 -7.56 2.84 -10.27
C LEU A 73 -7.92 4.02 -9.37
N HIS A 74 -9.17 4.48 -9.46
CA HIS A 74 -9.64 5.65 -8.70
C HIS A 74 -10.04 5.32 -7.27
N HIS A 75 -10.37 4.08 -6.97
CA HIS A 75 -10.93 3.68 -5.69
C HIS A 75 -9.97 2.93 -4.77
N THR A 76 -8.80 2.54 -5.26
CA THR A 76 -7.78 1.91 -4.43
C THR A 76 -7.20 2.93 -3.47
N THR A 77 -7.07 2.58 -2.20
CA THR A 77 -6.35 3.41 -1.23
C THR A 77 -4.86 3.16 -1.39
N ILE A 78 -4.08 4.23 -1.60
CA ILE A 78 -2.63 4.15 -1.79
C ILE A 78 -1.95 4.83 -0.61
N ALA A 79 -1.10 4.07 0.09
CA ALA A 79 -0.28 4.57 1.19
C ALA A 79 1.19 4.43 0.81
N ILE A 80 1.93 5.53 0.86
CA ILE A 80 3.38 5.49 0.71
C ILE A 80 3.96 5.04 2.04
N LEU A 81 4.91 4.11 2.01
CA LEU A 81 5.60 3.61 3.19
C LEU A 81 7.09 3.55 2.84
N THR A 82 7.88 4.49 3.36
CA THR A 82 9.25 4.72 2.89
C THR A 82 10.17 5.20 4.00
N ASN A 83 11.48 5.09 3.77
CA ASN A 83 12.49 5.67 4.64
C ASN A 83 12.69 7.18 4.38
N TYR A 84 12.16 7.70 3.28
CA TYR A 84 12.34 9.10 2.90
C TYR A 84 11.24 9.98 3.49
N ASP A 85 11.44 10.46 4.71
CA ASP A 85 10.46 11.31 5.40
C ASP A 85 10.91 12.77 5.39
N LEU A 86 10.82 13.40 4.23
CA LEU A 86 11.08 14.82 4.07
C LEU A 86 9.80 15.50 3.55
N PRO A 87 9.57 16.79 3.91
CA PRO A 87 8.37 17.50 3.46
C PRO A 87 8.14 17.47 1.95
N GLU A 88 9.20 17.55 1.15
CA GLU A 88 9.10 17.49 -0.31
C GLU A 88 8.59 16.14 -0.80
N TYR A 89 8.94 15.05 -0.14
CA TYR A 89 8.45 13.73 -0.50
C TYR A 89 6.99 13.54 -0.10
N ARG A 90 6.60 14.08 1.04
CA ARG A 90 5.19 14.05 1.47
C ARG A 90 4.31 14.81 0.50
N LYS A 91 4.76 16.00 0.08
CA LYS A 91 4.03 16.79 -0.90
C LYS A 91 3.96 16.10 -2.26
N ALA A 92 5.08 15.55 -2.72
CA ALA A 92 5.14 14.84 -4.00
C ALA A 92 4.25 13.60 -4.00
N ALA A 93 4.16 12.88 -2.87
CA ALA A 93 3.28 11.72 -2.73
C ALA A 93 1.81 12.12 -2.89
N LYS A 94 1.40 13.16 -2.20
CA LYS A 94 0.04 13.70 -2.33
C LYS A 94 -0.26 14.13 -3.76
N ASP A 95 0.65 14.85 -4.38
CA ASP A 95 0.50 15.34 -5.76
C ASP A 95 0.45 14.17 -6.77
N SER A 96 1.06 13.04 -6.42
CA SER A 96 1.04 11.83 -7.26
C SER A 96 -0.25 11.01 -7.11
N GLY A 97 -1.08 11.33 -6.12
CA GLY A 97 -2.35 10.65 -5.90
C GLY A 97 -2.36 9.67 -4.74
N ALA A 98 -1.33 9.68 -3.88
CA ALA A 98 -1.32 8.89 -2.66
C ALA A 98 -2.30 9.47 -1.64
N ASP A 99 -2.96 8.60 -0.89
CA ASP A 99 -3.91 8.99 0.14
C ASP A 99 -3.26 9.17 1.50
N TYR A 100 -2.19 8.41 1.77
CA TYR A 100 -1.49 8.41 3.05
C TYR A 100 0.01 8.31 2.84
N PHE A 101 0.76 8.81 3.83
CA PHE A 101 2.22 8.73 3.82
C PHE A 101 2.70 8.29 5.19
N PHE A 102 3.50 7.23 5.24
CA PHE A 102 4.12 6.73 6.46
C PHE A 102 5.62 6.62 6.28
N SER A 103 6.35 6.99 7.32
CA SER A 103 7.79 6.78 7.41
C SER A 103 8.07 5.43 8.07
N LYS A 104 8.93 4.62 7.47
CA LYS A 104 9.32 3.33 8.07
C LYS A 104 9.98 3.48 9.44
N GLY A 105 10.70 4.59 9.66
CA GLY A 105 11.37 4.85 10.94
C GLY A 105 10.65 5.81 11.86
N GLY A 106 9.74 6.64 11.34
CA GLY A 106 9.07 7.69 12.10
C GLY A 106 7.63 7.42 12.45
N SER A 107 6.89 6.68 11.60
CA SER A 107 5.51 6.30 11.88
C SER A 107 5.48 5.04 12.71
N SER A 108 4.55 4.98 13.67
CA SER A 108 4.36 3.76 14.44
C SER A 108 3.64 2.71 13.59
N MET A 109 3.91 1.46 13.86
CA MET A 109 3.19 0.38 13.18
C MET A 109 1.71 0.37 13.58
N GLU A 110 1.38 0.88 14.75
CA GLU A 110 -0.02 1.06 15.18
C GLU A 110 -0.79 1.97 14.23
N GLU A 111 -0.16 3.05 13.75
CA GLU A 111 -0.78 3.97 12.78
C GLU A 111 -1.07 3.26 11.45
N VAL A 112 -0.15 2.42 11.01
CA VAL A 112 -0.31 1.65 9.78
C VAL A 112 -1.44 0.63 9.93
N LEU A 113 -1.49 -0.08 11.05
CA LEU A 113 -2.56 -1.05 11.34
C LEU A 113 -3.92 -0.36 11.46
N ALA A 114 -3.95 0.84 12.04
CA ALA A 114 -5.18 1.63 12.12
C ALA A 114 -5.71 1.99 10.73
N LEU A 115 -4.82 2.27 9.79
CA LEU A 115 -5.24 2.52 8.40
C LEU A 115 -5.90 1.28 7.80
N VAL A 116 -5.33 0.10 8.02
CA VAL A 116 -5.91 -1.15 7.51
C VAL A 116 -7.32 -1.34 8.06
N ASP A 117 -7.52 -1.13 9.36
CA ASP A 117 -8.85 -1.19 9.98
C ASP A 117 -9.82 -0.19 9.35
N THR A 118 -9.37 1.03 9.11
CA THR A 118 -10.19 2.08 8.50
C THR A 118 -10.63 1.70 7.10
N VAL A 119 -9.71 1.20 6.28
CA VAL A 119 -10.02 0.79 4.90
C VAL A 119 -11.00 -0.38 4.91
N MET A 120 -10.78 -1.37 5.77
CA MET A 120 -11.66 -2.52 5.88
C MET A 120 -13.07 -2.12 6.29
N PHE A 121 -13.18 -1.26 7.31
CA PHE A 121 -14.47 -0.76 7.79
C PHE A 121 -15.23 0.01 6.70
N GLU A 122 -14.56 0.91 5.99
CA GLU A 122 -15.19 1.68 4.93
C GLU A 122 -15.66 0.82 3.76
N ARG A 123 -14.86 -0.20 3.39
CA ARG A 123 -15.23 -1.11 2.31
C ARG A 123 -16.42 -1.99 2.71
N GLN A 124 -16.47 -2.44 3.94
CA GLN A 124 -17.62 -3.19 4.47
C GLN A 124 -18.87 -2.30 4.47
N ARG A 125 -18.75 -1.07 4.92
CA ARG A 125 -19.86 -0.11 4.96
C ARG A 125 -20.44 0.16 3.57
N ARG A 126 -19.59 0.16 2.53
CA ARG A 126 -20.01 0.35 1.14
C ARG A 126 -20.56 -0.92 0.50
N GLY A 127 -20.52 -2.05 1.20
CA GLY A 127 -20.93 -3.33 0.65
C GLY A 127 -19.91 -3.99 -0.28
N GLU A 128 -18.68 -3.48 -0.30
CA GLU A 128 -17.61 -4.02 -1.15
C GLU A 128 -16.89 -5.22 -0.52
N LEU A 129 -17.08 -5.43 0.79
CA LEU A 129 -16.53 -6.56 1.53
C LEU A 129 -17.60 -7.16 2.41
N GLU A 130 -17.51 -8.48 2.63
CA GLU A 130 -18.39 -9.18 3.54
C GLU A 130 -18.11 -8.77 4.98
N ILE A 131 -19.17 -8.67 5.77
CA ILE A 131 -19.08 -8.46 7.21
C ILE A 131 -18.92 -9.84 7.85
N PRO A 132 -17.84 -10.08 8.63
CA PRO A 132 -17.62 -11.36 9.26
C PRO A 132 -18.70 -11.71 10.30
#